data_c4bae03556aed4cf8dea5621bc83761d
#
_entry.id   c4bae03556aed4cf8dea5621bc83761d
#
_cell.length_a   1.000
_cell.length_b   1.000
_cell.length_c   1.000
_cell.angle_alpha   90.00
_cell.angle_beta   90.00
_cell.angle_gamma   90.00
#
_symmetry.space_group_name_H-M   'P 1'
#
loop_
_entity.id
_entity.type
_entity.pdbx_description
1 polymer ?
#
loop_
_entity_poly.entity_id
_entity_poly.type
_entity_poly.pdbx_seq_one_letter_code
_entity_poly.pdbx_strand_id
1 'polypeptide(L)'
;LASPDLYGIIHQHDPLGWVRSVSASEANPETGWMANIFTAGEDQTLRAVSFYAAAFGTRYEVFIDDVSGGVSGSGEALRTAEASGTLEQPGYHTIPLPRPVGVGEGTRFRVRVKLTTPGYEYPLPVELPLEEYSDNATASPGESFYSADGASWTDLTEDFAEANFCIKVLSTPGMSRSGGSGGCSAASASPLLFALLAPLLLLRRR
;
A
#
# COMPACT_ATOMS: atom_id res chain seq x y z
N LEU A 1 -5.59 17.44 10.71
CA LEU A 1 -4.42 17.41 9.84
C LEU A 1 -3.37 16.53 10.50
N ALA A 2 -3.03 15.38 9.91
CA ALA A 2 -1.93 14.56 10.37
C ALA A 2 -0.62 15.35 10.19
N SER A 3 0.24 15.32 11.22
CA SER A 3 1.56 15.95 11.12
C SER A 3 2.38 15.23 10.02
N PRO A 4 3.10 15.96 9.15
CA PRO A 4 3.98 15.35 8.15
C PRO A 4 5.08 14.46 8.77
N ASP A 5 5.40 14.66 10.05
CA ASP A 5 6.38 13.85 10.77
C ASP A 5 5.90 12.44 11.15
N LEU A 6 4.63 12.10 10.87
CA LEU A 6 4.08 10.78 11.13
C LEU A 6 4.48 9.73 10.07
N TYR A 7 4.94 10.17 8.90
CA TYR A 7 5.24 9.30 7.77
C TYR A 7 6.64 9.60 7.24
N GLY A 8 7.52 8.62 7.29
CA GLY A 8 8.91 8.75 6.82
C GLY A 8 9.08 8.52 5.32
N ILE A 9 8.10 7.88 4.67
CA ILE A 9 8.15 7.48 3.26
C ILE A 9 6.86 7.87 2.58
N ILE A 10 6.97 8.47 1.38
CA ILE A 10 5.84 8.83 0.51
C ILE A 10 6.06 8.20 -0.86
N HIS A 11 5.12 7.38 -1.32
CA HIS A 11 5.06 6.90 -2.70
C HIS A 11 4.10 7.78 -3.49
N GLN A 12 4.53 8.28 -4.63
CA GLN A 12 3.72 9.11 -5.53
C GLN A 12 4.30 9.08 -6.94
N HIS A 13 3.45 9.25 -7.95
CA HIS A 13 3.80 9.53 -9.34
C HIS A 13 3.35 10.92 -9.77
N ASP A 14 2.58 11.62 -8.93
CA ASP A 14 1.96 12.92 -9.16
C ASP A 14 2.56 14.03 -8.26
N PRO A 15 3.85 14.42 -8.44
CA PRO A 15 4.48 15.42 -7.57
C PRO A 15 3.85 16.82 -7.67
N LEU A 16 3.23 17.17 -8.81
CA LEU A 16 2.58 18.47 -9.03
C LEU A 16 1.10 18.45 -8.59
N GLY A 17 0.52 17.25 -8.42
CA GLY A 17 -0.84 17.07 -7.92
C GLY A 17 -1.94 17.23 -8.97
N TRP A 18 -3.17 17.51 -8.52
CA TRP A 18 -4.36 17.50 -9.34
C TRP A 18 -4.41 18.66 -10.32
N VAL A 19 -4.45 18.35 -11.61
CA VAL A 19 -4.55 19.33 -12.72
C VAL A 19 -5.89 19.21 -13.43
N ARG A 20 -6.34 17.96 -13.66
CA ARG A 20 -7.60 17.67 -14.38
C ARG A 20 -8.27 16.43 -13.77
N SER A 21 -9.52 16.21 -14.14
CA SER A 21 -10.27 15.00 -13.80
C SER A 21 -10.75 14.28 -15.05
N VAL A 22 -10.81 12.96 -15.00
CA VAL A 22 -11.26 12.09 -16.09
C VAL A 22 -12.36 11.14 -15.63
N SER A 23 -13.09 10.56 -16.58
CA SER A 23 -14.04 9.47 -16.35
C SER A 23 -13.47 8.15 -16.86
N ALA A 24 -13.80 7.04 -16.21
CA ALA A 24 -13.42 5.70 -16.66
C ALA A 24 -14.49 5.08 -17.58
N SER A 25 -15.69 5.66 -17.68
CA SER A 25 -16.80 5.09 -18.44
C SER A 25 -17.84 6.14 -18.81
N GLU A 26 -18.26 6.17 -20.07
CA GLU A 26 -19.38 7.00 -20.51
C GLU A 26 -20.73 6.48 -19.99
N ALA A 27 -20.86 5.17 -19.78
CA ALA A 27 -22.11 4.55 -19.32
C ALA A 27 -22.38 4.78 -17.84
N ASN A 28 -21.34 4.98 -17.03
CA ASN A 28 -21.43 5.29 -15.60
C ASN A 28 -20.35 6.31 -15.23
N PRO A 29 -20.48 7.56 -15.72
CA PRO A 29 -19.40 8.53 -15.64
C PRO A 29 -19.08 8.98 -14.21
N GLU A 30 -20.05 8.92 -13.30
CA GLU A 30 -19.87 9.30 -11.90
C GLU A 30 -19.04 8.31 -11.07
N THR A 31 -18.76 7.10 -11.61
CA THR A 31 -18.01 6.04 -10.92
C THR A 31 -16.82 5.60 -11.76
N GLY A 32 -15.68 5.49 -11.13
CA GLY A 32 -14.48 4.96 -11.76
C GLY A 32 -13.49 4.41 -10.74
N TRP A 33 -12.56 3.62 -11.25
CA TRP A 33 -11.45 3.08 -10.53
C TRP A 33 -10.16 3.68 -11.06
N MET A 34 -9.29 4.09 -10.16
CA MET A 34 -7.93 4.50 -10.45
C MET A 34 -6.95 3.65 -9.63
N ALA A 35 -5.77 3.41 -10.17
CA ALA A 35 -4.75 2.64 -9.49
C ALA A 35 -3.35 3.17 -9.80
N ASN A 36 -2.46 3.13 -8.81
CA ASN A 36 -1.03 3.33 -9.00
C ASN A 36 -0.26 2.11 -8.48
N ILE A 37 0.83 1.77 -9.18
CA ILE A 37 1.74 0.70 -8.80
C ILE A 37 3.05 1.32 -8.31
N PHE A 38 3.49 0.87 -7.14
CA PHE A 38 4.73 1.31 -6.50
C PHE A 38 5.63 0.12 -6.19
N THR A 39 6.92 0.40 -5.99
CA THR A 39 7.88 -0.57 -5.48
C THR A 39 8.41 -0.10 -4.13
N ALA A 40 8.38 -0.98 -3.14
CA ALA A 40 8.95 -0.69 -1.83
C ALA A 40 10.49 -0.67 -1.90
N GLY A 41 11.11 0.45 -1.56
CA GLY A 41 12.57 0.60 -1.54
C GLY A 41 13.24 -0.02 -0.31
N GLU A 42 12.45 -0.32 0.72
CA GLU A 42 12.86 -0.93 1.99
C GLU A 42 11.66 -1.60 2.65
N ASP A 43 11.91 -2.39 3.69
CA ASP A 43 10.82 -2.91 4.53
C ASP A 43 10.06 -1.76 5.16
N GLN A 44 8.74 -1.74 4.98
CA GLN A 44 7.91 -0.63 5.44
C GLN A 44 6.48 -1.05 5.78
N THR A 45 5.78 -0.15 6.44
CA THR A 45 4.36 -0.32 6.78
C THR A 45 3.54 0.81 6.18
N LEU A 46 2.64 0.48 5.27
CA LEU A 46 1.68 1.41 4.68
C LEU A 46 0.66 1.82 5.74
N ARG A 47 0.47 3.12 5.94
CA ARG A 47 -0.34 3.69 7.02
C ARG A 47 -1.55 4.45 6.55
N ALA A 48 -1.44 5.12 5.40
CA ALA A 48 -2.53 5.92 4.85
C ALA A 48 -2.43 6.00 3.33
N VAL A 49 -3.56 6.27 2.69
CA VAL A 49 -3.64 6.58 1.27
C VAL A 49 -4.22 7.99 1.12
N SER A 50 -3.62 8.80 0.27
CA SER A 50 -4.11 10.15 -0.01
C SER A 50 -4.51 10.27 -1.47
N PHE A 51 -5.59 11.00 -1.70
CA PHE A 51 -6.13 11.30 -3.03
C PHE A 51 -7.04 12.53 -2.97
N TYR A 52 -7.48 12.99 -4.14
CA TYR A 52 -8.44 14.11 -4.21
C TYR A 52 -9.86 13.60 -4.44
N ALA A 53 -10.83 14.26 -3.80
CA ALA A 53 -12.26 14.20 -4.13
C ALA A 53 -12.61 15.38 -5.03
N ALA A 54 -13.15 15.10 -6.22
CA ALA A 54 -13.45 16.15 -7.20
C ALA A 54 -14.69 16.96 -6.87
N ALA A 55 -15.65 16.41 -6.11
CA ALA A 55 -16.87 17.09 -5.70
C ALA A 55 -17.37 16.62 -4.33
N PHE A 56 -18.42 17.29 -3.83
CA PHE A 56 -19.06 16.97 -2.54
C PHE A 56 -19.68 15.56 -2.53
N GLY A 57 -19.66 14.91 -1.37
CA GLY A 57 -20.31 13.62 -1.17
C GLY A 57 -19.67 12.46 -1.92
N THR A 58 -18.40 12.58 -2.31
CA THR A 58 -17.64 11.54 -2.98
C THR A 58 -17.48 10.32 -2.06
N ARG A 59 -17.97 9.17 -2.51
CA ARG A 59 -17.76 7.87 -1.84
C ARG A 59 -16.48 7.25 -2.35
N TYR A 60 -15.72 6.64 -1.46
CA TYR A 60 -14.46 5.99 -1.80
C TYR A 60 -14.36 4.56 -1.22
N GLU A 61 -13.61 3.72 -1.92
CA GLU A 61 -13.15 2.41 -1.46
C GLU A 61 -11.67 2.27 -1.84
N VAL A 62 -10.81 1.92 -0.88
CA VAL A 62 -9.36 1.75 -1.06
C VAL A 62 -8.98 0.28 -0.94
N PHE A 63 -8.15 -0.21 -1.86
CA PHE A 63 -7.65 -1.59 -1.88
C PHE A 63 -6.14 -1.58 -2.08
N ILE A 64 -5.44 -2.54 -1.48
CA ILE A 64 -4.00 -2.72 -1.62
C ILE A 64 -3.72 -4.16 -2.00
N ASP A 65 -2.98 -4.36 -3.09
CA ASP A 65 -2.66 -5.68 -3.65
C ASP A 65 -1.16 -5.85 -3.81
N ASP A 66 -0.63 -7.04 -3.50
CA ASP A 66 0.72 -7.45 -3.91
C ASP A 66 0.67 -7.87 -5.39
N VAL A 67 1.45 -7.20 -6.23
CA VAL A 67 1.54 -7.47 -7.65
C VAL A 67 2.95 -7.88 -8.09
N SER A 68 3.78 -8.36 -7.18
CA SER A 68 5.15 -8.81 -7.45
C SER A 68 5.20 -9.97 -8.46
N GLY A 69 4.13 -10.76 -8.53
CA GLY A 69 3.93 -11.82 -9.52
C GLY A 69 3.41 -11.37 -10.89
N GLY A 70 3.26 -10.07 -11.11
CA GLY A 70 2.64 -9.47 -12.30
C GLY A 70 1.23 -8.95 -12.03
N VAL A 71 0.76 -8.03 -12.87
CA VAL A 71 -0.62 -7.51 -12.78
C VAL A 71 -1.54 -8.54 -13.44
N SER A 72 -2.20 -9.38 -12.64
CA SER A 72 -3.21 -10.31 -13.16
C SER A 72 -4.55 -9.56 -13.31
N GLY A 73 -4.98 -9.37 -14.56
CA GLY A 73 -6.20 -8.61 -14.87
C GLY A 73 -7.52 -9.32 -14.57
N SER A 74 -7.50 -10.52 -14.00
CA SER A 74 -8.74 -11.29 -13.81
C SER A 74 -8.72 -12.03 -12.47
N GLY A 75 -9.53 -11.57 -11.52
CA GLY A 75 -9.80 -12.29 -10.28
C GLY A 75 -9.81 -11.49 -8.99
N GLU A 76 -9.51 -10.19 -9.02
CA GLU A 76 -9.36 -9.37 -7.79
C GLU A 76 -10.64 -8.61 -7.38
N ALA A 77 -11.74 -8.78 -8.09
CA ALA A 77 -13.00 -8.03 -7.91
C ALA A 77 -13.71 -8.25 -6.55
N LEU A 78 -13.21 -9.14 -5.70
CA LEU A 78 -13.92 -9.57 -4.48
C LEU A 78 -13.13 -9.35 -3.18
N ARG A 79 -12.04 -8.57 -3.19
CA ARG A 79 -11.36 -8.25 -1.92
C ARG A 79 -12.16 -7.20 -1.14
N THR A 80 -12.22 -7.37 0.16
CA THR A 80 -12.79 -6.36 1.05
C THR A 80 -11.90 -5.11 1.01
N ALA A 81 -12.50 -3.93 0.88
CA ALA A 81 -11.78 -2.67 0.94
C ALA A 81 -11.00 -2.54 2.25
N GLU A 82 -9.75 -2.08 2.17
CA GLU A 82 -8.94 -1.76 3.36
C GLU A 82 -9.48 -0.53 4.10
N ALA A 83 -10.06 0.42 3.36
CA ALA A 83 -10.77 1.56 3.91
C ALA A 83 -11.90 1.99 2.96
N SER A 84 -12.99 2.49 3.50
CA SER A 84 -14.10 3.03 2.73
C SER A 84 -14.85 4.11 3.51
N GLY A 85 -15.54 5.01 2.80
CA GLY A 85 -16.31 6.07 3.43
C GLY A 85 -16.87 7.08 2.44
N THR A 86 -17.33 8.21 2.98
CA THR A 86 -17.81 9.36 2.20
C THR A 86 -17.03 10.60 2.60
N LEU A 87 -16.63 11.39 1.61
CA LEU A 87 -15.96 12.66 1.76
C LEU A 87 -16.97 13.77 1.50
N GLU A 88 -17.31 14.48 2.55
CA GLU A 88 -18.33 15.56 2.47
C GLU A 88 -17.83 16.78 1.70
N GLN A 89 -16.51 17.00 1.66
CA GLN A 89 -15.89 18.15 1.01
C GLN A 89 -14.99 17.71 -0.16
N PRO A 90 -14.94 18.46 -1.27
CA PRO A 90 -13.92 18.26 -2.28
C PRO A 90 -12.53 18.67 -1.78
N GLY A 91 -11.48 18.20 -2.47
CA GLY A 91 -10.10 18.55 -2.18
C GLY A 91 -9.24 17.34 -1.81
N TYR A 92 -8.06 17.61 -1.24
CA TYR A 92 -7.09 16.59 -0.87
C TYR A 92 -7.42 15.96 0.47
N HIS A 93 -7.48 14.63 0.50
CA HIS A 93 -7.79 13.84 1.68
C HIS A 93 -6.72 12.80 1.95
N THR A 94 -6.42 12.58 3.22
CA THR A 94 -5.58 11.48 3.70
C THR A 94 -6.44 10.53 4.51
N ILE A 95 -6.54 9.30 4.05
CA ILE A 95 -7.35 8.23 4.63
C ILE A 95 -6.42 7.27 5.40
N PRO A 96 -6.45 7.28 6.73
CA PRO A 96 -5.71 6.28 7.51
C PRO A 96 -6.22 4.88 7.20
N LEU A 97 -5.31 3.92 7.07
CA LEU A 97 -5.65 2.51 6.97
C LEU A 97 -5.98 1.97 8.37
N PRO A 98 -7.20 1.48 8.63
CA PRO A 98 -7.57 0.89 9.92
C PRO A 98 -6.65 -0.26 10.33
N ARG A 99 -6.15 -0.99 9.35
CA ARG A 99 -5.12 -2.02 9.48
C ARG A 99 -3.93 -1.65 8.61
N PRO A 100 -2.80 -1.25 9.22
CA PRO A 100 -1.57 -1.00 8.47
C PRO A 100 -1.11 -2.25 7.72
N VAL A 101 -0.58 -2.06 6.50
CA VAL A 101 -0.14 -3.15 5.61
C VAL A 101 1.38 -3.18 5.55
N GLY A 102 2.00 -4.28 5.99
CA GLY A 102 3.43 -4.49 5.86
C GLY A 102 3.80 -4.89 4.44
N VAL A 103 4.83 -4.26 3.88
CA VAL A 103 5.43 -4.61 2.58
C VAL A 103 6.94 -4.71 2.73
N GLY A 104 7.53 -5.77 2.18
CA GLY A 104 8.98 -5.99 2.19
C GLY A 104 9.68 -5.20 1.07
N GLU A 105 10.99 -5.00 1.23
CA GLU A 105 11.85 -4.43 0.20
C GLU A 105 11.66 -5.17 -1.15
N GLY A 106 11.61 -4.43 -2.25
CA GLY A 106 11.41 -4.96 -3.59
C GLY A 106 9.98 -5.40 -3.91
N THR A 107 9.05 -5.43 -2.95
CA THR A 107 7.64 -5.75 -3.20
C THR A 107 7.02 -4.71 -4.11
N ARG A 108 6.43 -5.16 -5.22
CA ARG A 108 5.56 -4.33 -6.05
C ARG A 108 4.14 -4.41 -5.51
N PHE A 109 3.57 -3.27 -5.17
CA PHE A 109 2.20 -3.20 -4.67
C PHE A 109 1.37 -2.20 -5.46
N ARG A 110 0.10 -2.53 -5.65
CA ARG A 110 -0.89 -1.69 -6.31
C ARG A 110 -1.87 -1.14 -5.30
N VAL A 111 -2.09 0.16 -5.34
CA VAL A 111 -3.16 0.83 -4.60
C VAL A 111 -4.26 1.18 -5.57
N ARG A 112 -5.46 0.65 -5.34
CA ARG A 112 -6.66 0.93 -6.11
C ARG A 112 -7.60 1.80 -5.29
N VAL A 113 -8.15 2.81 -5.91
CA VAL A 113 -9.17 3.68 -5.31
C VAL A 113 -10.38 3.71 -6.25
N LYS A 114 -11.52 3.27 -5.74
CA LYS A 114 -12.80 3.47 -6.40
C LYS A 114 -13.41 4.76 -5.90
N LEU A 115 -13.82 5.62 -6.79
CA LEU A 115 -14.55 6.84 -6.48
C LEU A 115 -15.94 6.80 -7.13
N THR A 116 -16.94 7.20 -6.37
CA THR A 116 -18.29 7.50 -6.89
C THR A 116 -18.67 8.88 -6.41
N THR A 117 -18.84 9.78 -7.37
CA THR A 117 -19.05 11.21 -7.11
C THR A 117 -20.41 11.62 -7.67
N PRO A 118 -21.47 11.56 -6.86
CA PRO A 118 -22.83 11.83 -7.33
C PRO A 118 -22.95 13.24 -7.95
N GLY A 119 -23.51 13.30 -9.14
CA GLY A 119 -23.72 14.57 -9.87
C GLY A 119 -22.46 15.13 -10.54
N TYR A 120 -21.36 14.40 -10.58
CA TYR A 120 -20.13 14.83 -11.24
C TYR A 120 -19.51 13.71 -12.07
N GLU A 121 -19.39 13.92 -13.37
CA GLU A 121 -19.05 12.91 -14.38
C GLU A 121 -17.54 12.61 -14.51
N TYR A 122 -16.68 13.31 -13.80
CA TYR A 122 -15.22 13.16 -13.90
C TYR A 122 -14.60 12.89 -12.53
N PRO A 123 -14.84 11.71 -11.94
CA PRO A 123 -14.47 11.44 -10.55
C PRO A 123 -12.97 11.23 -10.30
N LEU A 124 -12.15 10.99 -11.35
CA LEU A 124 -10.78 10.54 -11.22
C LEU A 124 -9.77 11.67 -11.45
N PRO A 125 -9.15 12.22 -10.38
CA PRO A 125 -8.15 13.28 -10.47
C PRO A 125 -6.83 12.80 -11.07
N VAL A 126 -6.30 13.55 -12.05
CA VAL A 126 -5.03 13.26 -12.72
C VAL A 126 -4.09 14.47 -12.67
N GLU A 127 -2.80 14.19 -12.61
CA GLU A 127 -1.71 15.07 -13.00
C GLU A 127 -1.40 14.81 -14.47
N LEU A 128 -1.23 15.86 -15.25
CA LEU A 128 -0.79 15.79 -16.64
C LEU A 128 -0.14 17.13 -17.03
N PRO A 129 0.65 17.20 -18.11
CA PRO A 129 1.22 18.46 -18.59
C PRO A 129 0.10 19.44 -18.98
N LEU A 130 0.20 20.65 -18.46
CA LEU A 130 -0.62 21.79 -18.84
C LEU A 130 0.31 23.01 -18.97
N GLU A 131 0.31 23.62 -20.15
CA GLU A 131 1.18 24.75 -20.50
C GLU A 131 1.12 25.85 -19.42
N GLU A 132 2.29 26.33 -19.03
CA GLU A 132 2.50 27.37 -17.99
C GLU A 132 2.06 26.96 -16.56
N TYR A 133 1.57 25.73 -16.34
CA TYR A 133 1.12 25.29 -15.02
C TYR A 133 1.80 24.02 -14.52
N SER A 134 1.80 22.96 -15.32
CA SER A 134 2.37 21.65 -14.97
C SER A 134 3.21 21.05 -16.09
N ASP A 135 3.93 21.87 -16.83
CA ASP A 135 4.75 21.48 -17.99
C ASP A 135 5.76 20.36 -17.70
N ASN A 136 6.15 20.19 -16.43
CA ASN A 136 7.09 19.18 -16.00
C ASN A 136 6.43 17.88 -15.50
N ALA A 137 5.11 17.75 -15.66
CA ALA A 137 4.45 16.46 -15.38
C ALA A 137 5.00 15.40 -16.33
N THR A 138 5.27 14.22 -15.81
CA THR A 138 5.78 13.07 -16.58
C THR A 138 5.15 11.78 -16.07
N ALA A 139 4.95 10.82 -16.95
CA ALA A 139 4.52 9.48 -16.58
C ALA A 139 5.24 8.42 -17.40
N SER A 140 5.31 7.22 -16.83
CA SER A 140 5.82 6.04 -17.52
C SER A 140 4.74 4.97 -17.61
N PRO A 141 4.69 4.19 -18.70
CA PRO A 141 3.81 3.03 -18.77
C PRO A 141 4.01 2.08 -17.58
N GLY A 142 2.91 1.61 -17.01
CA GLY A 142 2.94 0.72 -15.85
C GLY A 142 2.88 1.40 -14.48
N GLU A 143 2.77 2.72 -14.44
CA GLU A 143 2.64 3.50 -13.20
C GLU A 143 1.17 3.66 -12.77
N SER A 144 0.30 4.09 -13.69
CA SER A 144 -1.10 4.43 -13.41
C SER A 144 -2.06 3.69 -14.33
N PHE A 145 -3.17 3.24 -13.78
CA PHE A 145 -4.19 2.46 -14.50
C PHE A 145 -5.60 2.92 -14.12
N TYR A 146 -6.55 2.84 -15.04
CA TYR A 146 -7.96 3.06 -14.77
C TYR A 146 -8.82 1.86 -15.17
N SER A 147 -10.02 1.79 -14.61
CA SER A 147 -11.00 0.76 -14.90
C SER A 147 -12.42 1.27 -14.67
N ALA A 148 -13.36 0.83 -15.50
CA ALA A 148 -14.79 1.07 -15.31
C ALA A 148 -15.42 0.10 -14.30
N ASP A 149 -14.91 -1.13 -14.22
CA ASP A 149 -15.49 -2.27 -13.50
C ASP A 149 -14.63 -2.78 -12.33
N GLY A 150 -13.37 -2.31 -12.22
CA GLY A 150 -12.39 -2.78 -11.23
C GLY A 150 -11.74 -4.12 -11.58
N ALA A 151 -12.06 -4.70 -12.74
CA ALA A 151 -11.56 -5.99 -13.21
C ALA A 151 -10.67 -5.86 -14.45
N SER A 152 -11.10 -5.07 -15.43
CA SER A 152 -10.36 -4.81 -16.67
C SER A 152 -9.64 -3.46 -16.54
N TRP A 153 -8.31 -3.47 -16.67
CA TRP A 153 -7.48 -2.29 -16.43
C TRP A 153 -6.79 -1.83 -17.72
N THR A 154 -6.82 -0.52 -17.95
CA THR A 154 -6.11 0.17 -19.04
C THR A 154 -4.99 1.03 -18.44
N ASP A 155 -3.82 1.00 -19.03
CA ASP A 155 -2.74 1.91 -18.67
C ASP A 155 -3.13 3.34 -19.04
N LEU A 156 -3.00 4.27 -18.10
CA LEU A 156 -3.42 5.65 -18.30
C LEU A 156 -2.66 6.33 -19.45
N THR A 157 -1.39 5.93 -19.66
CA THR A 157 -0.55 6.51 -20.72
C THR A 157 -1.00 6.12 -22.13
N GLU A 158 -1.88 5.12 -22.27
CA GLU A 158 -2.45 4.76 -23.60
C GLU A 158 -3.39 5.86 -24.10
N ASP A 159 -4.12 6.54 -23.22
CA ASP A 159 -5.09 7.59 -23.58
C ASP A 159 -4.57 9.01 -23.25
N PHE A 160 -3.75 9.13 -22.22
CA PHE A 160 -3.21 10.40 -21.73
C PHE A 160 -1.70 10.25 -21.49
N ALA A 161 -0.91 10.49 -22.55
CA ALA A 161 0.55 10.49 -22.42
C ALA A 161 0.98 11.43 -21.28
N GLU A 162 1.97 11.01 -20.51
CA GLU A 162 2.54 11.78 -19.39
C GLU A 162 1.56 12.08 -18.24
N ALA A 163 0.45 11.32 -18.10
CA ALA A 163 -0.53 11.47 -17.03
C ALA A 163 -0.38 10.40 -15.96
N ASN A 164 -0.50 10.82 -14.69
CA ASN A 164 -0.59 9.93 -13.52
C ASN A 164 -1.83 10.23 -12.68
N PHE A 165 -2.42 9.21 -12.04
CA PHE A 165 -3.45 9.43 -11.05
C PHE A 165 -2.87 10.00 -9.75
N CYS A 166 -3.62 10.94 -9.17
CA CYS A 166 -3.24 11.60 -7.93
C CYS A 166 -3.49 10.69 -6.71
N ILE A 167 -2.69 9.63 -6.59
CA ILE A 167 -2.71 8.70 -5.45
C ILE A 167 -1.33 8.72 -4.78
N LYS A 168 -1.30 9.01 -3.48
CA LYS A 168 -0.10 8.91 -2.67
C LYS A 168 -0.28 7.87 -1.57
N VAL A 169 0.80 7.17 -1.25
CA VAL A 169 0.83 6.21 -0.14
C VAL A 169 1.81 6.69 0.90
N LEU A 170 1.34 6.82 2.12
CA LEU A 170 2.11 7.28 3.26
C LEU A 170 2.48 6.08 4.12
N SER A 171 3.76 5.88 4.37
CA SER A 171 4.28 4.74 5.11
C SER A 171 5.34 5.14 6.15
N THR A 172 5.59 4.22 7.05
CA THR A 172 6.69 4.30 8.02
C THR A 172 7.71 3.22 7.68
N PRO A 173 9.02 3.48 7.87
CA PRO A 173 10.02 2.42 7.78
C PRO A 173 9.61 1.21 8.62
N GLY A 174 9.82 0.02 8.11
CA GLY A 174 9.67 -1.21 8.88
C GLY A 174 10.66 -1.21 10.03
N MET A 175 10.31 -1.85 11.15
CA MET A 175 11.33 -2.15 12.14
C MET A 175 12.28 -3.14 11.48
N SER A 176 13.50 -2.70 11.15
CA SER A 176 14.58 -3.62 10.85
C SER A 176 14.63 -4.62 11.99
N ARG A 177 14.35 -5.89 11.70
CA ARG A 177 14.81 -6.94 12.58
C ARG A 177 16.33 -6.87 12.49
N SER A 178 16.94 -6.08 13.37
CA SER A 178 18.35 -6.22 13.64
C SER A 178 18.51 -7.69 14.00
N GLY A 179 19.08 -8.45 13.08
CA GLY A 179 19.52 -9.82 13.31
C GLY A 179 20.58 -9.78 14.41
N GLY A 180 20.12 -9.64 15.62
CA GLY A 180 20.89 -9.99 16.80
C GLY A 180 21.04 -11.49 16.76
N SER A 181 22.06 -11.98 16.04
CA SER A 181 22.68 -13.25 16.34
C SER A 181 23.41 -13.08 17.69
N GLY A 182 22.61 -12.78 18.73
CA GLY A 182 22.98 -13.02 20.11
C GLY A 182 23.03 -14.54 20.23
N GLY A 183 24.17 -15.13 19.88
CA GLY A 183 24.51 -16.49 20.31
C GLY A 183 24.46 -16.46 21.82
N CYS A 184 23.37 -16.89 22.42
CA CYS A 184 23.34 -17.40 23.76
C CYS A 184 24.18 -18.67 23.70
N SER A 185 25.48 -18.53 23.98
CA SER A 185 26.34 -19.61 24.38
C SER A 185 25.74 -20.15 25.67
N ALA A 186 24.87 -21.12 25.58
CA ALA A 186 24.50 -21.95 26.69
C ALA A 186 25.79 -22.64 27.15
N ALA A 187 26.42 -22.12 28.19
CA ALA A 187 27.47 -22.80 28.89
C ALA A 187 26.89 -24.15 29.34
N SER A 188 27.29 -25.21 28.67
CA SER A 188 27.00 -26.57 29.09
C SER A 188 27.72 -26.81 30.39
N ALA A 189 27.01 -26.65 31.51
CA ALA A 189 27.45 -27.13 32.79
C ALA A 189 27.42 -28.66 32.73
N SER A 190 28.58 -29.28 32.63
CA SER A 190 28.75 -30.73 32.80
C SER A 190 28.35 -31.11 34.23
N PRO A 191 27.42 -32.05 34.42
CA PRO A 191 27.18 -32.59 35.76
C PRO A 191 28.37 -33.43 36.20
N LEU A 192 29.06 -32.98 37.26
CA LEU A 192 30.01 -33.76 37.98
C LEU A 192 29.31 -35.01 38.55
N LEU A 193 29.73 -36.18 38.06
CA LEU A 193 29.31 -37.48 38.54
C LEU A 193 29.93 -37.68 39.95
N PHE A 194 29.17 -37.46 41.01
CA PHE A 194 29.53 -37.94 42.34
C PHE A 194 29.28 -39.45 42.38
N ALA A 195 30.37 -40.24 42.29
CA ALA A 195 30.37 -41.64 42.59
C ALA A 195 30.30 -41.84 44.11
N LEU A 196 29.11 -42.12 44.61
CA LEU A 196 28.94 -42.60 45.99
C LEU A 196 29.31 -44.08 46.05
N LEU A 197 30.47 -44.33 46.61
CA LEU A 197 30.89 -45.68 47.10
C LEU A 197 29.98 -46.05 48.27
N ALA A 198 29.11 -47.04 48.09
CA ALA A 198 28.39 -47.70 49.17
C ALA A 198 29.18 -48.89 49.63
N PRO A 199 29.40 -49.05 50.93
CA PRO A 199 30.15 -50.24 51.44
C PRO A 199 29.28 -51.49 51.46
N LEU A 200 29.87 -52.54 50.95
CA LEU A 200 29.39 -53.93 50.95
C LEU A 200 29.35 -54.44 52.41
N LEU A 201 28.20 -54.62 53.02
CA LEU A 201 28.01 -55.32 54.28
C LEU A 201 27.47 -56.69 53.99
N LEU A 202 28.41 -57.68 54.07
CA LEU A 202 28.13 -59.09 54.22
C LEU A 202 27.48 -59.35 55.59
N LEU A 203 26.27 -59.89 55.56
CA LEU A 203 25.76 -60.60 56.75
C LEU A 203 25.21 -61.94 56.34
N ARG A 204 25.83 -62.88 56.95
CA ARG A 204 25.77 -64.32 56.84
C ARG A 204 24.77 -64.87 57.88
N ARG A 205 24.05 -65.97 57.54
CA ARG A 205 23.40 -66.99 58.40
C ARG A 205 21.95 -66.55 58.87
N ARG A 206 20.99 -67.48 58.85
CA ARG A 206 20.84 -68.93 58.86
C ARG A 206 19.54 -69.31 58.15
#